data_efc7e207f91947db905b20c350d1c75d
#
_entry.id   efc7e207f91947db905b20c350d1c75d
#
_cell.length_a   1.000
_cell.length_b   1.000
_cell.length_c   1.000
_cell.angle_alpha   90.00
_cell.angle_beta   90.00
_cell.angle_gamma   90.00
#
_symmetry.space_group_name_H-M   'P 1'
#
loop_
_entity.id
_entity.type
_entity.pdbx_description
1 polymer ?
#
loop_
_entity_poly.entity_id
_entity_poly.type
_entity_poly.pdbx_seq_one_letter_code
_entity_poly.pdbx_strand_id
1 'polypeptide(L)'
;MAPNGTHVFTSESVTEGHPDKIADQISDSILDAVLAEDKNGRVACETLVTTGLAFIAGEITTETYVDFPAIVRETIREIGYTRAKFGFDYETCAVISSIDPQSPDIAQGVNPGGAGDQGLMFGYATDETSELMPMPLIMAHQLTRRLSTARRSGQLDWLRPDGKSQVSIEYEGNRPRRIEAIVVSCQHSENIAIETLREEIRKDVIMQTLPNELFDDDTKIHINPTGRFVIGGPQGDCGLTGRKIIVDTYGGVGSHGGGAFSGKDPSKVDRSASYMARHVAKNIVASGLAGRVEVQLAYAIGVVDPVSVMVDTFNTGEVPDDRLTAAVRDVFPLSPLGIIEYLDLLRPIYRKTAAFGHFGRDEPEFTWERTDRTGDLRTACGI
;
A
#
# COMPACT_ATOMS: atom_id res chain seq x y z
N MET A 1 -20.79 9.75 9.50
CA MET A 1 -22.13 9.82 8.84
C MET A 1 -21.88 9.94 7.35
N ALA A 2 -22.56 9.15 6.51
CA ALA A 2 -22.52 9.41 5.07
C ALA A 2 -23.11 10.79 4.83
N PRO A 3 -22.50 11.65 4.00
CA PRO A 3 -23.09 12.92 3.63
C PRO A 3 -24.43 12.66 2.92
N ASN A 4 -25.50 13.27 3.41
CA ASN A 4 -26.74 13.33 2.64
C ASN A 4 -26.54 14.39 1.56
N GLY A 5 -26.45 13.99 0.30
CA GLY A 5 -26.25 14.90 -0.82
C GLY A 5 -25.01 14.56 -1.66
N THR A 6 -24.65 15.50 -2.54
CA THR A 6 -23.50 15.36 -3.43
C THR A 6 -22.24 15.86 -2.76
N HIS A 7 -21.14 15.12 -2.86
CA HIS A 7 -19.81 15.52 -2.38
C HIS A 7 -18.73 14.95 -3.29
N VAL A 8 -17.53 15.53 -3.21
CA VAL A 8 -16.35 15.04 -3.95
C VAL A 8 -15.35 14.47 -2.97
N PHE A 9 -14.85 13.26 -3.27
CA PHE A 9 -13.75 12.65 -2.53
C PHE A 9 -12.56 12.39 -3.45
N THR A 10 -11.35 12.56 -2.92
CA THR A 10 -10.11 12.51 -3.70
C THR A 10 -9.12 11.57 -3.04
N SER A 11 -8.51 10.68 -3.85
CA SER A 11 -7.36 9.87 -3.45
C SER A 11 -6.21 10.04 -4.44
N GLU A 12 -5.01 9.72 -3.99
CA GLU A 12 -3.79 9.80 -4.80
C GLU A 12 -3.02 8.47 -4.83
N SER A 13 -2.14 8.33 -5.80
CA SER A 13 -1.17 7.25 -5.88
C SER A 13 0.13 7.75 -6.50
N VAL A 14 1.20 6.98 -6.31
CA VAL A 14 2.52 7.27 -6.88
C VAL A 14 3.10 6.04 -7.55
N THR A 15 3.99 6.25 -8.53
CA THR A 15 4.69 5.15 -9.21
C THR A 15 5.76 4.53 -8.32
N GLU A 16 6.28 3.37 -8.76
CA GLU A 16 7.41 2.69 -8.10
C GLU A 16 8.69 3.53 -8.05
N GLY A 17 8.80 4.53 -8.92
CA GLY A 17 9.96 5.44 -8.99
C GLY A 17 9.85 6.71 -8.14
N HIS A 18 8.73 6.89 -7.43
CA HIS A 18 8.62 7.97 -6.44
C HIS A 18 9.63 7.73 -5.29
N PRO A 19 10.35 8.78 -4.79
CA PRO A 19 11.41 8.60 -3.79
C PRO A 19 10.99 7.79 -2.56
N ASP A 20 9.82 8.05 -1.97
CA ASP A 20 9.32 7.28 -0.83
C ASP A 20 9.07 5.81 -1.21
N LYS A 21 8.58 5.53 -2.42
CA LYS A 21 8.35 4.14 -2.87
C LYS A 21 9.63 3.42 -3.26
N ILE A 22 10.69 4.12 -3.66
CA ILE A 22 12.03 3.55 -3.78
C ILE A 22 12.50 3.07 -2.41
N ALA A 23 12.35 3.91 -1.38
CA ALA A 23 12.72 3.57 -0.01
C ALA A 23 11.95 2.36 0.52
N ASP A 24 10.63 2.32 0.32
CA ASP A 24 9.77 1.17 0.68
C ASP A 24 10.21 -0.12 -0.03
N GLN A 25 10.48 -0.07 -1.33
CA GLN A 25 10.90 -1.23 -2.11
C GLN A 25 12.29 -1.74 -1.67
N ILE A 26 13.22 -0.85 -1.33
CA ILE A 26 14.52 -1.26 -0.81
C ILE A 26 14.36 -1.97 0.53
N SER A 27 13.62 -1.37 1.46
CA SER A 27 13.37 -1.94 2.79
C SER A 27 12.68 -3.31 2.72
N ASP A 28 11.67 -3.46 1.86
CA ASP A 28 10.99 -4.75 1.66
C ASP A 28 11.83 -5.76 0.86
N SER A 29 12.73 -5.32 -0.02
CA SER A 29 13.67 -6.23 -0.69
C SER A 29 14.68 -6.83 0.30
N ILE A 30 15.11 -6.06 1.28
CA ILE A 30 15.98 -6.55 2.37
C ILE A 30 15.20 -7.54 3.24
N LEU A 31 13.96 -7.22 3.61
CA LEU A 31 13.10 -8.16 4.34
C LEU A 31 12.91 -9.48 3.59
N ASP A 32 12.59 -9.43 2.30
CA ASP A 32 12.40 -10.63 1.48
C ASP A 32 13.68 -11.47 1.39
N ALA A 33 14.85 -10.84 1.29
CA ALA A 33 16.13 -11.54 1.28
C ALA A 33 16.41 -12.27 2.61
N VAL A 34 16.04 -11.67 3.74
CA VAL A 34 16.12 -12.35 5.05
C VAL A 34 15.16 -13.54 5.11
N LEU A 35 13.87 -13.32 4.81
CA LEU A 35 12.84 -14.36 4.94
C LEU A 35 13.00 -15.53 3.97
N ALA A 36 13.68 -15.32 2.85
CA ALA A 36 13.98 -16.40 1.89
C ALA A 36 14.88 -17.48 2.51
N GLU A 37 15.80 -17.11 3.39
CA GLU A 37 16.79 -18.02 3.99
C GLU A 37 16.55 -18.25 5.48
N ASP A 38 15.95 -17.27 6.19
CA ASP A 38 15.68 -17.32 7.62
C ASP A 38 14.27 -16.80 7.94
N LYS A 39 13.32 -17.74 8.03
CA LYS A 39 11.92 -17.44 8.37
C LYS A 39 11.72 -16.86 9.77
N ASN A 40 12.69 -17.05 10.67
CA ASN A 40 12.66 -16.53 12.04
C ASN A 40 13.34 -15.18 12.16
N GLY A 41 13.94 -14.68 11.08
CA GLY A 41 14.61 -13.37 11.05
C GLY A 41 13.70 -12.25 11.54
N ARG A 42 14.27 -11.34 12.31
CA ARG A 42 13.59 -10.12 12.77
C ARG A 42 14.14 -8.93 12.02
N VAL A 43 13.24 -8.20 11.37
CA VAL A 43 13.61 -7.08 10.51
C VAL A 43 12.74 -5.86 10.84
N ALA A 44 13.41 -4.77 11.15
CA ALA A 44 12.86 -3.42 11.18
C ALA A 44 13.85 -2.56 10.38
N CYS A 45 13.65 -2.45 9.07
CA CYS A 45 14.59 -1.84 8.14
C CYS A 45 13.97 -0.58 7.53
N GLU A 46 14.61 0.55 7.73
CA GLU A 46 14.22 1.82 7.16
C GLU A 46 15.28 2.32 6.17
N THR A 47 14.81 2.96 5.11
CA THR A 47 15.65 3.49 4.04
C THR A 47 15.37 4.97 3.83
N LEU A 48 16.42 5.76 3.68
CA LEU A 48 16.37 7.12 3.17
C LEU A 48 17.08 7.16 1.83
N VAL A 49 16.44 7.77 0.83
CA VAL A 49 17.07 8.03 -0.48
C VAL A 49 17.07 9.53 -0.76
N THR A 50 18.18 10.02 -1.30
CA THR A 50 18.33 11.41 -1.77
C THR A 50 19.31 11.43 -2.92
N THR A 51 19.73 12.61 -3.41
CA THR A 51 20.66 12.73 -4.53
C THR A 51 21.91 11.88 -4.32
N GLY A 52 22.06 10.83 -5.13
CA GLY A 52 23.27 9.99 -5.13
C GLY A 52 23.50 9.13 -3.89
N LEU A 53 22.52 9.00 -2.99
CA LEU A 53 22.67 8.27 -1.72
C LEU A 53 21.43 7.42 -1.42
N ALA A 54 21.66 6.16 -1.00
CA ALA A 54 20.74 5.33 -0.25
C ALA A 54 21.34 5.02 1.12
N PHE A 55 20.64 5.39 2.18
CA PHE A 55 21.03 5.12 3.56
C PHE A 55 20.04 4.15 4.19
N ILE A 56 20.53 3.05 4.76
CA ILE A 56 19.74 1.99 5.38
C ILE A 56 20.05 2.01 6.87
N ALA A 57 18.99 2.02 7.70
CA ALA A 57 19.13 1.99 9.15
C ALA A 57 18.06 1.05 9.75
N GLY A 58 18.27 0.64 10.98
CA GLY A 58 17.29 -0.14 11.72
C GLY A 58 17.89 -1.34 12.44
N GLU A 59 17.04 -2.29 12.80
CA GLU A 59 17.42 -3.47 13.56
C GLU A 59 17.12 -4.74 12.75
N ILE A 60 18.15 -5.56 12.55
CA ILE A 60 18.03 -6.87 11.89
C ILE A 60 18.73 -7.92 12.74
N THR A 61 17.98 -8.96 13.11
CA THR A 61 18.52 -10.16 13.74
C THR A 61 18.21 -11.35 12.85
N THR A 62 19.25 -11.96 12.30
CA THR A 62 19.12 -13.12 11.38
C THR A 62 20.38 -13.96 11.43
N GLU A 63 20.24 -15.24 11.05
CA GLU A 63 21.38 -16.16 10.89
C GLU A 63 21.94 -16.14 9.46
N THR A 64 21.27 -15.44 8.52
CA THR A 64 21.74 -15.36 7.12
C THR A 64 22.57 -14.12 6.85
N TYR A 65 23.42 -14.19 5.83
CA TYR A 65 24.16 -13.04 5.31
C TYR A 65 23.32 -12.29 4.27
N VAL A 66 23.20 -10.98 4.42
CA VAL A 66 22.49 -10.11 3.49
C VAL A 66 23.43 -9.07 2.89
N ASP A 67 23.61 -9.12 1.57
CA ASP A 67 24.39 -8.11 0.83
C ASP A 67 23.53 -6.88 0.53
N PHE A 68 23.45 -5.95 1.49
CA PHE A 68 22.67 -4.72 1.35
C PHE A 68 23.01 -3.92 0.09
N PRO A 69 24.29 -3.64 -0.23
CA PRO A 69 24.65 -2.90 -1.44
C PRO A 69 24.14 -3.57 -2.72
N ALA A 70 24.23 -4.88 -2.84
CA ALA A 70 23.75 -5.60 -4.01
C ALA A 70 22.22 -5.50 -4.14
N ILE A 71 21.48 -5.73 -3.05
CA ILE A 71 20.01 -5.63 -3.04
C ILE A 71 19.52 -4.22 -3.38
N VAL A 72 20.14 -3.20 -2.78
CA VAL A 72 19.79 -1.79 -3.03
C VAL A 72 20.00 -1.45 -4.51
N ARG A 73 21.15 -1.76 -5.08
CA ARG A 73 21.47 -1.46 -6.47
C ARG A 73 20.53 -2.19 -7.43
N GLU A 74 20.27 -3.46 -7.17
CA GLU A 74 19.33 -4.24 -8.00
C GLU A 74 17.91 -3.67 -7.94
N THR A 75 17.43 -3.29 -6.75
CA THR A 75 16.12 -2.65 -6.60
C THR A 75 16.03 -1.35 -7.39
N ILE A 76 17.03 -0.47 -7.27
CA ILE A 76 17.09 0.80 -8.00
C ILE A 76 17.14 0.56 -9.51
N ARG A 77 17.92 -0.45 -9.97
CA ARG A 77 18.04 -0.83 -11.38
C ARG A 77 16.71 -1.28 -11.96
N GLU A 78 16.00 -2.17 -11.25
CA GLU A 78 14.71 -2.71 -11.68
C GLU A 78 13.59 -1.67 -11.68
N ILE A 79 13.63 -0.69 -10.79
CA ILE A 79 12.73 0.48 -10.84
C ILE A 79 12.96 1.29 -12.13
N GLY A 80 14.20 1.32 -12.63
CA GLY A 80 14.55 1.97 -13.89
C GLY A 80 15.47 3.20 -13.76
N TYR A 81 16.08 3.40 -12.60
CA TYR A 81 17.09 4.43 -12.41
C TYR A 81 18.46 3.92 -12.83
N THR A 82 18.69 3.90 -14.15
CA THR A 82 19.86 3.33 -14.80
C THR A 82 20.86 4.37 -15.31
N ARG A 83 20.59 5.65 -15.08
CA ARG A 83 21.46 6.77 -15.49
C ARG A 83 21.27 7.95 -14.55
N ALA A 84 22.35 8.60 -14.17
CA ALA A 84 22.34 9.76 -13.28
C ALA A 84 21.37 10.89 -13.73
N LYS A 85 21.23 11.10 -15.04
CA LYS A 85 20.29 12.09 -15.60
C LYS A 85 18.81 11.79 -15.37
N PHE A 86 18.47 10.59 -14.87
CA PHE A 86 17.09 10.24 -14.50
C PHE A 86 16.77 10.66 -13.06
N GLY A 87 17.73 11.20 -12.33
CA GLY A 87 17.58 11.67 -10.96
C GLY A 87 18.14 10.70 -9.92
N PHE A 88 18.57 9.50 -10.34
CA PHE A 88 19.26 8.50 -9.52
C PHE A 88 19.98 7.50 -10.42
N ASP A 89 21.01 6.82 -9.90
CA ASP A 89 21.81 5.87 -10.66
C ASP A 89 22.24 4.69 -9.78
N TYR A 90 21.82 3.50 -10.13
CA TYR A 90 22.08 2.29 -9.37
C TYR A 90 23.58 1.92 -9.30
N GLU A 91 24.38 2.29 -10.33
CA GLU A 91 25.82 1.98 -10.37
C GLU A 91 26.62 2.89 -9.46
N THR A 92 26.29 4.19 -9.47
CA THR A 92 27.14 5.24 -8.89
C THR A 92 26.64 5.80 -7.57
N CYS A 93 25.40 5.49 -7.14
CA CYS A 93 24.91 5.95 -5.85
C CYS A 93 25.73 5.36 -4.69
N ALA A 94 25.96 6.16 -3.66
CA ALA A 94 26.48 5.66 -2.40
C ALA A 94 25.42 4.80 -1.69
N VAL A 95 25.85 3.68 -1.12
CA VAL A 95 25.03 2.84 -0.25
C VAL A 95 25.70 2.79 1.11
N ILE A 96 25.04 3.29 2.13
CA ILE A 96 25.54 3.35 3.51
C ILE A 96 24.52 2.62 4.40
N SER A 97 25.00 1.84 5.35
CA SER A 97 24.15 1.12 6.30
C SER A 97 24.60 1.32 7.75
N SER A 98 23.61 1.38 8.64
CA SER A 98 23.79 1.37 10.10
C SER A 98 22.72 0.44 10.67
N ILE A 99 23.08 -0.82 10.85
CA ILE A 99 22.17 -1.88 11.28
C ILE A 99 22.65 -2.45 12.59
N ASP A 100 21.76 -2.48 13.58
CA ASP A 100 21.96 -3.07 14.90
C ASP A 100 21.14 -4.36 15.07
N PRO A 101 21.47 -5.24 16.03
CA PRO A 101 20.59 -6.34 16.41
C PRO A 101 19.35 -5.83 17.15
N GLN A 102 18.23 -6.56 17.05
CA GLN A 102 17.02 -6.24 17.81
C GLN A 102 17.30 -6.20 19.32
N SER A 103 16.69 -5.23 20.02
CA SER A 103 16.78 -5.10 21.47
C SER A 103 16.30 -6.39 22.19
N PRO A 104 17.10 -6.93 23.13
CA PRO A 104 16.70 -8.07 23.95
C PRO A 104 15.41 -7.82 24.76
N ASP A 105 15.17 -6.57 25.16
CA ASP A 105 13.98 -6.20 25.94
C ASP A 105 12.70 -6.33 25.11
N ILE A 106 12.73 -5.94 23.83
CA ILE A 106 11.61 -6.13 22.90
C ILE A 106 11.40 -7.63 22.64
N ALA A 107 12.46 -8.40 22.47
CA ALA A 107 12.38 -9.83 22.21
C ALA A 107 11.66 -10.61 23.33
N GLN A 108 11.73 -10.18 24.60
CA GLN A 108 11.03 -10.80 25.73
C GLN A 108 9.51 -10.74 25.59
N GLY A 109 8.95 -9.70 24.99
CA GLY A 109 7.50 -9.58 24.74
C GLY A 109 7.02 -10.37 23.54
N VAL A 110 7.85 -10.48 22.50
CA VAL A 110 7.49 -11.11 21.22
C VAL A 110 7.64 -12.63 21.26
N ASN A 111 8.71 -13.16 21.87
CA ASN A 111 9.01 -14.59 21.86
C ASN A 111 7.92 -15.48 22.48
N PRO A 112 7.14 -15.06 23.52
CA PRO A 112 5.98 -15.79 24.01
C PRO A 112 4.73 -15.70 23.11
N GLY A 113 4.79 -14.95 22.00
CA GLY A 113 3.67 -14.77 21.06
C GLY A 113 2.84 -13.52 21.29
N GLY A 114 3.26 -12.63 22.18
CA GLY A 114 2.63 -11.33 22.39
C GLY A 114 2.99 -10.31 21.29
N ALA A 115 2.21 -9.22 21.23
CA ALA A 115 2.51 -8.12 20.33
C ALA A 115 3.84 -7.44 20.69
N GLY A 116 4.65 -7.14 19.68
CA GLY A 116 5.96 -6.48 19.86
C GLY A 116 5.87 -4.99 20.21
N ASP A 117 4.72 -4.40 20.01
CA ASP A 117 4.43 -3.00 20.32
C ASP A 117 2.94 -2.80 20.63
N GLN A 118 2.61 -1.66 21.21
CA GLN A 118 1.25 -1.15 21.23
C GLN A 118 0.89 -0.58 19.87
N GLY A 119 -0.40 -0.60 19.52
CA GLY A 119 -0.85 0.03 18.28
C GLY A 119 -2.33 -0.22 18.00
N LEU A 120 -2.83 0.52 17.03
CA LEU A 120 -4.17 0.32 16.48
C LEU A 120 -4.09 0.22 14.96
N MET A 121 -4.76 -0.77 14.40
CA MET A 121 -4.72 -1.11 12.98
C MET A 121 -6.13 -1.13 12.42
N PHE A 122 -6.28 -0.65 11.20
CA PHE A 122 -7.57 -0.55 10.54
C PHE A 122 -7.65 -1.42 9.29
N GLY A 123 -8.80 -2.05 9.13
CA GLY A 123 -9.25 -2.66 7.90
C GLY A 123 -10.46 -1.91 7.36
N TYR A 124 -10.54 -1.77 6.05
CA TYR A 124 -11.67 -1.14 5.38
C TYR A 124 -12.06 -1.93 4.12
N ALA A 125 -13.35 -2.00 3.84
CA ALA A 125 -13.89 -2.51 2.59
C ALA A 125 -15.19 -1.80 2.22
N THR A 126 -15.48 -1.70 0.94
CA THR A 126 -16.71 -1.12 0.38
C THR A 126 -17.07 -1.81 -0.92
N ASP A 127 -18.36 -1.87 -1.24
CA ASP A 127 -18.90 -2.49 -2.46
C ASP A 127 -18.81 -1.59 -3.71
N GLU A 128 -18.00 -0.54 -3.66
CA GLU A 128 -17.85 0.42 -4.77
C GLU A 128 -17.13 -0.14 -5.99
N THR A 129 -16.22 -1.09 -5.77
CA THR A 129 -15.41 -1.72 -6.82
C THR A 129 -15.34 -3.23 -6.62
N SER A 130 -14.95 -3.96 -7.66
CA SER A 130 -14.77 -5.42 -7.62
C SER A 130 -13.70 -5.86 -6.60
N GLU A 131 -12.70 -5.01 -6.38
CA GLU A 131 -11.64 -5.22 -5.40
C GLU A 131 -12.11 -5.00 -3.95
N LEU A 132 -13.36 -4.52 -3.78
CA LEU A 132 -13.93 -4.09 -2.50
C LEU A 132 -13.09 -2.99 -1.84
N MET A 133 -12.71 -1.98 -2.62
CA MET A 133 -11.87 -0.85 -2.26
C MET A 133 -12.51 0.48 -2.68
N PRO A 134 -12.07 1.61 -2.09
CA PRO A 134 -12.52 2.94 -2.52
C PRO A 134 -12.16 3.21 -3.99
N MET A 135 -13.16 3.62 -4.77
CA MET A 135 -13.00 3.86 -6.22
C MET A 135 -11.91 4.87 -6.57
N PRO A 136 -11.81 6.06 -5.93
CA PRO A 136 -10.80 7.04 -6.30
C PRO A 136 -9.37 6.53 -6.09
N LEU A 137 -9.14 5.69 -5.06
CA LEU A 137 -7.83 5.10 -4.80
C LEU A 137 -7.48 4.04 -5.86
N ILE A 138 -8.39 3.12 -6.15
CA ILE A 138 -8.15 2.07 -7.16
C ILE A 138 -7.85 2.70 -8.52
N MET A 139 -8.61 3.71 -8.92
CA MET A 139 -8.36 4.44 -10.16
C MET A 139 -6.99 5.14 -10.16
N ALA A 140 -6.60 5.75 -9.03
CA ALA A 140 -5.28 6.35 -8.91
C ALA A 140 -4.16 5.29 -9.02
N HIS A 141 -4.31 4.12 -8.38
CA HIS A 141 -3.36 3.01 -8.55
C HIS A 141 -3.30 2.49 -9.98
N GLN A 142 -4.44 2.34 -10.65
CA GLN A 142 -4.49 1.90 -12.05
C GLN A 142 -3.74 2.87 -12.97
N LEU A 143 -3.88 4.18 -12.78
CA LEU A 143 -3.16 5.20 -13.55
C LEU A 143 -1.64 5.11 -13.34
N THR A 144 -1.17 4.98 -12.09
CA THR A 144 0.27 4.86 -11.81
C THR A 144 0.85 3.53 -12.31
N ARG A 145 0.12 2.42 -12.21
CA ARG A 145 0.50 1.13 -12.83
C ARG A 145 0.58 1.26 -14.35
N ARG A 146 -0.37 1.95 -14.98
CA ARG A 146 -0.36 2.16 -16.42
C ARG A 146 0.83 2.99 -16.88
N LEU A 147 1.18 4.07 -16.14
CA LEU A 147 2.40 4.84 -16.39
C LEU A 147 3.64 3.93 -16.38
N SER A 148 3.77 3.12 -15.34
CA SER A 148 4.90 2.19 -15.19
C SER A 148 4.95 1.16 -16.32
N THR A 149 3.80 0.61 -16.71
CA THR A 149 3.71 -0.35 -17.82
C THR A 149 4.08 0.28 -19.15
N ALA A 150 3.57 1.47 -19.44
CA ALA A 150 3.88 2.20 -20.68
C ALA A 150 5.38 2.55 -20.79
N ARG A 151 6.00 2.93 -19.66
CA ARG A 151 7.44 3.18 -19.59
C ARG A 151 8.25 1.90 -19.80
N ARG A 152 7.94 0.81 -19.07
CA ARG A 152 8.70 -0.44 -19.12
C ARG A 152 8.60 -1.16 -20.46
N SER A 153 7.45 -1.06 -21.12
CA SER A 153 7.24 -1.63 -22.47
C SER A 153 7.90 -0.82 -23.59
N GLY A 154 8.35 0.41 -23.31
CA GLY A 154 8.85 1.34 -24.31
C GLY A 154 7.76 2.00 -25.16
N GLN A 155 6.48 1.84 -24.82
CA GLN A 155 5.37 2.51 -25.50
C GLN A 155 5.49 4.02 -25.39
N LEU A 156 5.89 4.52 -24.22
CA LEU A 156 6.20 5.91 -23.96
C LEU A 156 7.66 6.00 -23.47
N ASP A 157 8.62 5.95 -24.39
CA ASP A 157 10.07 5.85 -24.12
C ASP A 157 10.68 7.10 -23.47
N TRP A 158 9.97 8.21 -23.56
CA TRP A 158 10.30 9.47 -22.90
C TRP A 158 9.92 9.53 -21.43
N LEU A 159 9.05 8.61 -20.93
CA LEU A 159 8.71 8.52 -19.51
C LEU A 159 9.92 8.14 -18.67
N ARG A 160 9.95 8.68 -17.44
CA ARG A 160 10.91 8.38 -16.40
C ARG A 160 10.20 7.74 -15.20
N PRO A 161 10.94 7.14 -14.24
CA PRO A 161 10.31 6.32 -13.21
C PRO A 161 9.39 7.07 -12.25
N ASP A 162 9.63 8.35 -11.98
CA ASP A 162 8.84 9.13 -11.01
C ASP A 162 7.53 9.62 -11.60
N GLY A 163 6.46 9.52 -10.83
CA GLY A 163 5.14 10.00 -11.23
C GLY A 163 4.10 9.88 -10.13
N LYS A 164 3.04 10.65 -10.28
CA LYS A 164 1.90 10.72 -9.36
C LYS A 164 0.59 10.78 -10.14
N SER A 165 -0.45 10.23 -9.53
CA SER A 165 -1.82 10.41 -9.98
C SER A 165 -2.72 10.83 -8.82
N GLN A 166 -3.79 11.53 -9.14
CA GLN A 166 -4.86 11.87 -8.20
C GLN A 166 -6.18 11.78 -8.93
N VAL A 167 -7.19 11.16 -8.30
CA VAL A 167 -8.52 11.02 -8.86
C VAL A 167 -9.54 11.55 -7.86
N SER A 168 -10.41 12.43 -8.31
CA SER A 168 -11.53 12.99 -7.57
C SER A 168 -12.83 12.44 -8.14
N ILE A 169 -13.61 11.78 -7.31
CA ILE A 169 -14.92 11.21 -7.66
C ILE A 169 -16.02 11.99 -6.98
N GLU A 170 -17.04 12.34 -7.74
CA GLU A 170 -18.30 12.88 -7.22
C GLU A 170 -19.20 11.72 -6.78
N TYR A 171 -19.70 11.84 -5.56
CA TYR A 171 -20.62 10.88 -4.93
C TYR A 171 -22.00 11.48 -4.73
N GLU A 172 -23.02 10.66 -4.84
CA GLU A 172 -24.36 10.93 -4.34
C GLU A 172 -24.64 9.98 -3.17
N GLY A 173 -24.73 10.50 -1.96
CA GLY A 173 -24.67 9.66 -0.76
C GLY A 173 -23.37 8.84 -0.70
N ASN A 174 -23.46 7.52 -0.72
CA ASN A 174 -22.32 6.60 -0.73
C ASN A 174 -22.02 5.99 -2.11
N ARG A 175 -22.66 6.47 -3.18
CA ARG A 175 -22.51 5.88 -4.52
C ARG A 175 -21.69 6.81 -5.42
N PRO A 176 -20.60 6.30 -6.04
CA PRO A 176 -19.84 7.07 -7.01
C PRO A 176 -20.69 7.36 -8.26
N ARG A 177 -20.58 8.57 -8.80
CA ARG A 177 -21.38 9.04 -9.94
C ARG A 177 -20.54 9.34 -11.17
N ARG A 178 -19.51 10.15 -11.01
CA ARG A 178 -18.66 10.61 -12.11
C ARG A 178 -17.27 11.00 -11.64
N ILE A 179 -16.35 11.07 -12.57
CA ILE A 179 -15.02 11.62 -12.32
C ILE A 179 -15.10 13.15 -12.39
N GLU A 180 -14.87 13.83 -11.27
CA GLU A 180 -14.81 15.29 -11.21
C GLU A 180 -13.47 15.81 -11.73
N ALA A 181 -12.34 15.18 -11.32
CA ALA A 181 -11.02 15.62 -11.74
C ALA A 181 -9.99 14.48 -11.76
N ILE A 182 -9.04 14.57 -12.68
CA ILE A 182 -7.85 13.71 -12.76
C ILE A 182 -6.61 14.59 -12.81
N VAL A 183 -5.62 14.28 -11.99
CA VAL A 183 -4.29 14.86 -12.09
C VAL A 183 -3.29 13.75 -12.35
N VAL A 184 -2.45 13.91 -13.38
CA VAL A 184 -1.31 13.03 -13.66
C VAL A 184 -0.07 13.90 -13.77
N SER A 185 0.93 13.63 -12.94
CA SER A 185 2.26 14.25 -13.04
C SER A 185 3.29 13.15 -13.26
N CYS A 186 4.02 13.23 -14.37
CA CYS A 186 5.00 12.21 -14.72
C CYS A 186 6.33 12.86 -15.12
N GLN A 187 7.42 12.31 -14.60
CA GLN A 187 8.76 12.68 -14.97
C GLN A 187 9.03 12.25 -16.42
N HIS A 188 9.71 13.10 -17.18
CA HIS A 188 9.91 12.89 -18.61
C HIS A 188 11.31 13.29 -19.08
N SER A 189 11.68 12.86 -20.30
CA SER A 189 12.89 13.32 -20.96
C SER A 189 12.79 14.80 -21.33
N GLU A 190 13.93 15.47 -21.43
CA GLU A 190 14.00 16.88 -21.82
C GLU A 190 13.57 17.16 -23.26
N ASN A 191 13.49 16.11 -24.10
CA ASN A 191 13.31 16.23 -25.55
C ASN A 191 11.83 16.14 -25.98
N ILE A 192 10.87 15.82 -25.10
CA ILE A 192 9.45 15.76 -25.43
C ILE A 192 8.81 17.13 -25.31
N ALA A 193 8.02 17.52 -26.30
CA ALA A 193 7.18 18.72 -26.22
C ALA A 193 6.04 18.49 -25.24
N ILE A 194 5.70 19.50 -24.44
CA ILE A 194 4.68 19.34 -23.39
C ILE A 194 3.28 19.06 -23.95
N GLU A 195 2.97 19.56 -25.11
CA GLU A 195 1.71 19.33 -25.82
C GLU A 195 1.60 17.84 -26.21
N THR A 196 2.65 17.28 -26.83
CA THR A 196 2.71 15.84 -27.17
C THR A 196 2.60 14.96 -25.97
N LEU A 197 3.34 15.29 -24.89
CA LEU A 197 3.25 14.57 -23.63
C LEU A 197 1.81 14.52 -23.11
N ARG A 198 1.12 15.67 -23.10
CA ARG A 198 -0.26 15.76 -22.60
C ARG A 198 -1.23 14.94 -23.44
N GLU A 199 -1.07 14.98 -24.76
CA GLU A 199 -1.89 14.19 -25.68
C GLU A 199 -1.69 12.68 -25.48
N GLU A 200 -0.44 12.23 -25.43
CA GLU A 200 -0.10 10.82 -25.24
C GLU A 200 -0.53 10.30 -23.86
N ILE A 201 -0.31 11.04 -22.77
CA ILE A 201 -0.81 10.65 -21.44
C ILE A 201 -2.33 10.59 -21.41
N ARG A 202 -3.02 11.55 -22.01
CA ARG A 202 -4.49 11.50 -22.09
C ARG A 202 -4.95 10.24 -22.83
N LYS A 203 -4.40 9.98 -24.01
CA LYS A 203 -4.81 8.89 -24.90
C LYS A 203 -4.37 7.52 -24.37
N ASP A 204 -3.08 7.35 -24.04
CA ASP A 204 -2.46 6.05 -23.81
C ASP A 204 -2.41 5.65 -22.33
N VAL A 205 -2.69 6.58 -21.42
CA VAL A 205 -2.77 6.32 -19.99
C VAL A 205 -4.19 6.50 -19.47
N ILE A 206 -4.75 7.70 -19.51
CA ILE A 206 -6.03 8.00 -18.87
C ILE A 206 -7.20 7.27 -19.54
N MET A 207 -7.39 7.48 -20.83
CA MET A 207 -8.54 6.93 -21.58
C MET A 207 -8.46 5.42 -21.81
N GLN A 208 -7.28 4.80 -21.67
CA GLN A 208 -7.13 3.34 -21.73
C GLN A 208 -7.31 2.64 -20.36
N THR A 209 -7.31 3.40 -19.29
CA THR A 209 -7.32 2.84 -17.93
C THR A 209 -8.65 3.03 -17.23
N LEU A 210 -9.24 4.21 -17.34
CA LEU A 210 -10.43 4.55 -16.59
C LEU A 210 -11.72 4.31 -17.41
N PRO A 211 -12.83 3.91 -16.78
CA PRO A 211 -14.09 3.60 -17.45
C PRO A 211 -14.71 4.85 -18.07
N ASN A 212 -14.99 4.78 -19.38
CA ASN A 212 -15.50 5.91 -20.16
C ASN A 212 -16.84 6.45 -19.66
N GLU A 213 -17.68 5.60 -19.07
CA GLU A 213 -19.00 5.96 -18.54
C GLU A 213 -18.96 6.91 -17.34
N LEU A 214 -17.82 7.07 -16.71
CA LEU A 214 -17.64 7.99 -15.59
C LEU A 214 -17.14 9.38 -16.03
N PHE A 215 -16.80 9.55 -17.32
CA PHE A 215 -16.42 10.85 -17.86
C PHE A 215 -17.64 11.59 -18.39
N ASP A 216 -17.64 12.91 -18.25
CA ASP A 216 -18.56 13.83 -18.90
C ASP A 216 -17.82 15.10 -19.38
N ASP A 217 -18.57 16.06 -19.93
CA ASP A 217 -18.01 17.31 -20.46
C ASP A 217 -17.38 18.22 -19.39
N ASP A 218 -17.77 18.03 -18.11
CA ASP A 218 -17.28 18.80 -16.97
C ASP A 218 -16.04 18.16 -16.29
N THR A 219 -15.64 16.95 -16.71
CA THR A 219 -14.47 16.25 -16.15
C THR A 219 -13.17 17.00 -16.42
N LYS A 220 -12.48 17.43 -15.37
CA LYS A 220 -11.23 18.18 -15.43
C LYS A 220 -10.01 17.26 -15.51
N ILE A 221 -9.18 17.42 -16.53
CA ILE A 221 -7.96 16.61 -16.70
C ILE A 221 -6.74 17.52 -16.67
N HIS A 222 -5.87 17.32 -15.69
CA HIS A 222 -4.63 18.05 -15.47
C HIS A 222 -3.42 17.12 -15.68
N ILE A 223 -2.63 17.36 -16.73
CA ILE A 223 -1.43 16.58 -17.05
C ILE A 223 -0.22 17.50 -17.01
N ASN A 224 0.72 17.19 -16.10
CA ASN A 224 1.87 18.03 -15.81
C ASN A 224 1.45 19.53 -15.75
N PRO A 225 0.58 19.93 -14.81
CA PRO A 225 0.00 21.28 -14.80
C PRO A 225 1.05 22.39 -14.64
N THR A 226 2.17 22.10 -13.97
CA THR A 226 3.31 23.02 -13.84
C THR A 226 4.21 23.05 -15.07
N GLY A 227 3.93 22.23 -16.09
CA GLY A 227 4.73 22.09 -17.31
C GLY A 227 5.85 21.06 -17.16
N ARG A 228 7.10 21.53 -17.19
CA ARG A 228 8.30 20.66 -17.19
C ARG A 228 8.52 19.91 -15.88
N PHE A 229 8.69 18.57 -15.98
CA PHE A 229 9.04 17.69 -14.86
C PHE A 229 10.18 16.74 -15.30
N VAL A 230 11.38 17.28 -15.52
CA VAL A 230 12.57 16.51 -15.94
C VAL A 230 13.40 16.11 -14.73
N ILE A 231 13.57 17.00 -13.75
CA ILE A 231 14.24 16.67 -12.47
C ILE A 231 13.19 16.02 -11.56
N GLY A 232 13.42 14.77 -11.21
CA GLY A 232 12.55 13.97 -10.37
C GLY A 232 13.32 12.85 -9.68
N GLY A 233 12.61 11.91 -9.07
CA GLY A 233 13.22 10.88 -8.24
C GLY A 233 13.99 11.47 -7.05
N PRO A 234 14.97 10.74 -6.46
CA PRO A 234 15.73 11.19 -5.29
C PRO A 234 16.52 12.50 -5.47
N GLN A 235 16.74 12.93 -6.71
CA GLN A 235 17.32 14.26 -6.98
C GLN A 235 16.29 15.38 -6.78
N GLY A 236 15.03 15.11 -7.05
CA GLY A 236 13.96 16.11 -6.92
C GLY A 236 13.43 16.22 -5.49
N ASP A 237 13.35 15.12 -4.78
CA ASP A 237 12.82 15.06 -3.41
C ASP A 237 13.44 13.88 -2.65
N CYS A 238 13.59 14.03 -1.34
CA CYS A 238 14.08 12.98 -0.45
C CYS A 238 12.97 11.96 -0.20
N GLY A 239 13.30 10.66 -0.26
CA GLY A 239 12.40 9.57 0.06
C GLY A 239 12.74 8.87 1.37
N LEU A 240 11.72 8.45 2.10
CA LEU A 240 11.86 7.65 3.32
C LEU A 240 10.83 6.51 3.33
N THR A 241 11.22 5.39 3.93
CA THR A 241 10.31 4.27 4.21
C THR A 241 9.12 4.74 5.06
N GLY A 242 7.91 4.31 4.68
CA GLY A 242 6.71 4.55 5.47
C GLY A 242 6.13 5.97 5.39
N ARG A 243 6.44 6.75 4.34
CA ARG A 243 5.87 8.10 4.14
C ARG A 243 4.70 8.15 3.16
N LYS A 244 4.24 7.00 2.65
CA LYS A 244 3.08 6.89 1.74
C LYS A 244 1.99 5.99 2.31
N ILE A 245 1.82 6.00 3.64
CA ILE A 245 0.93 5.10 4.38
C ILE A 245 -0.54 5.19 3.96
N ILE A 246 -1.00 6.33 3.50
CA ILE A 246 -2.37 6.53 3.01
C ILE A 246 -2.53 5.96 1.59
N VAL A 247 -1.53 6.12 0.73
CA VAL A 247 -1.46 5.47 -0.60
C VAL A 247 -1.40 3.94 -0.45
N ASP A 248 -0.68 3.46 0.55
CA ASP A 248 -0.50 2.03 0.83
C ASP A 248 -1.77 1.35 1.35
N THR A 249 -2.74 2.11 1.88
CA THR A 249 -3.94 1.59 2.53
C THR A 249 -5.23 1.95 1.80
N TYR A 250 -5.97 2.96 2.25
CA TYR A 250 -7.34 3.21 1.77
C TYR A 250 -7.55 4.60 1.17
N GLY A 251 -6.48 5.33 0.86
CA GLY A 251 -6.55 6.63 0.18
C GLY A 251 -7.25 7.73 0.96
N GLY A 252 -7.35 7.58 2.29
CA GLY A 252 -7.99 8.55 3.18
C GLY A 252 -9.47 8.32 3.42
N VAL A 253 -10.08 7.28 2.82
CA VAL A 253 -11.50 6.93 3.08
C VAL A 253 -11.64 6.19 4.42
N GLY A 254 -10.78 5.19 4.66
CA GLY A 254 -10.68 4.49 5.94
C GLY A 254 -9.72 5.18 6.90
N SER A 255 -9.93 4.94 8.20
CA SER A 255 -9.02 5.39 9.26
C SER A 255 -7.63 4.77 9.13
N HIS A 256 -6.64 5.36 9.79
CA HIS A 256 -5.26 4.87 9.80
C HIS A 256 -4.65 5.00 11.21
N GLY A 257 -3.98 3.93 11.67
CA GLY A 257 -3.35 3.91 12.99
C GLY A 257 -1.97 4.57 13.06
N GLY A 258 -1.40 4.96 11.92
CA GLY A 258 -0.10 5.61 11.82
C GLY A 258 1.08 4.66 11.55
N GLY A 259 0.93 3.35 11.73
CA GLY A 259 1.97 2.35 11.49
C GLY A 259 2.27 2.15 10.00
N ALA A 260 3.54 2.25 9.61
CA ALA A 260 4.01 1.90 8.28
C ALA A 260 4.23 0.39 8.15
N PHE A 261 4.21 -0.14 6.91
CA PHE A 261 4.34 -1.57 6.62
C PHE A 261 5.73 -1.96 6.16
N SER A 262 6.24 -1.27 5.13
CA SER A 262 7.50 -1.64 4.46
C SER A 262 8.67 -1.69 5.44
N GLY A 263 9.54 -2.68 5.25
CA GLY A 263 10.71 -2.92 6.09
C GLY A 263 10.45 -3.65 7.40
N LYS A 264 9.18 -3.96 7.74
CA LYS A 264 8.78 -4.67 8.96
C LYS A 264 8.44 -6.12 8.66
N ASP A 265 9.07 -7.06 9.37
CA ASP A 265 8.68 -8.47 9.35
C ASP A 265 7.30 -8.70 10.00
N PRO A 266 6.64 -9.85 9.76
CA PRO A 266 5.25 -10.07 10.22
C PRO A 266 5.06 -10.11 11.74
N SER A 267 6.10 -10.18 12.56
CA SER A 267 5.98 -10.07 14.01
C SER A 267 5.54 -8.68 14.47
N LYS A 268 5.69 -7.68 13.61
CA LYS A 268 5.22 -6.31 13.85
C LYS A 268 3.74 -6.23 13.49
N VAL A 269 2.90 -6.03 14.51
CA VAL A 269 1.45 -5.96 14.38
C VAL A 269 0.98 -4.81 13.48
N ASP A 270 1.75 -3.73 13.35
CA ASP A 270 1.50 -2.67 12.38
C ASP A 270 1.24 -3.24 10.98
N ARG A 271 2.01 -4.24 10.56
CA ARG A 271 1.86 -4.89 9.27
C ARG A 271 0.88 -6.05 9.32
N SER A 272 1.13 -7.06 10.14
CA SER A 272 0.35 -8.30 10.15
C SER A 272 -1.11 -8.08 10.56
N ALA A 273 -1.36 -7.29 11.60
CA ALA A 273 -2.73 -7.03 12.04
C ALA A 273 -3.48 -6.07 11.09
N SER A 274 -2.80 -5.16 10.38
CA SER A 274 -3.43 -4.37 9.31
C SER A 274 -3.87 -5.26 8.15
N TYR A 275 -3.06 -6.25 7.78
CA TYR A 275 -3.43 -7.24 6.76
C TYR A 275 -4.61 -8.11 7.21
N MET A 276 -4.63 -8.54 8.48
CA MET A 276 -5.76 -9.26 9.03
C MET A 276 -7.01 -8.38 9.10
N ALA A 277 -6.90 -7.13 9.53
CA ALA A 277 -8.03 -6.20 9.56
C ALA A 277 -8.64 -5.99 8.16
N ARG A 278 -7.79 -5.87 7.12
CA ARG A 278 -8.25 -5.87 5.71
C ARG A 278 -8.96 -7.16 5.34
N HIS A 279 -8.39 -8.31 5.69
CA HIS A 279 -9.00 -9.61 5.41
C HIS A 279 -10.39 -9.75 6.05
N VAL A 280 -10.53 -9.35 7.30
CA VAL A 280 -11.81 -9.32 8.01
C VAL A 280 -12.81 -8.40 7.31
N ALA A 281 -12.44 -7.15 7.05
CA ALA A 281 -13.31 -6.18 6.41
C ALA A 281 -13.77 -6.65 5.03
N LYS A 282 -12.84 -7.20 4.22
CA LYS A 282 -13.16 -7.73 2.89
C LYS A 282 -14.14 -8.90 2.95
N ASN A 283 -13.96 -9.83 3.90
CA ASN A 283 -14.88 -10.96 4.07
C ASN A 283 -16.27 -10.53 4.55
N ILE A 284 -16.39 -9.51 5.40
CA ILE A 284 -17.69 -8.96 5.82
C ILE A 284 -18.45 -8.41 4.62
N VAL A 285 -17.82 -7.59 3.77
CA VAL A 285 -18.50 -7.02 2.59
C VAL A 285 -18.79 -8.11 1.55
N ALA A 286 -17.81 -9.00 1.29
CA ALA A 286 -18.00 -10.11 0.33
C ALA A 286 -19.10 -11.09 0.75
N SER A 287 -19.38 -11.23 2.05
CA SER A 287 -20.48 -12.07 2.56
C SER A 287 -21.86 -11.44 2.40
N GLY A 288 -21.93 -10.17 1.99
CA GLY A 288 -23.17 -9.38 1.92
C GLY A 288 -23.69 -8.93 3.29
N LEU A 289 -22.90 -9.05 4.36
CA LEU A 289 -23.29 -8.61 5.72
C LEU A 289 -23.22 -7.09 5.88
N ALA A 290 -22.51 -6.38 5.03
CA ALA A 290 -22.49 -4.92 4.97
C ALA A 290 -22.09 -4.44 3.57
N GLY A 291 -22.54 -3.27 3.14
CA GLY A 291 -22.07 -2.62 1.91
C GLY A 291 -20.76 -1.88 2.11
N ARG A 292 -20.46 -1.50 3.36
CA ARG A 292 -19.26 -0.76 3.77
C ARG A 292 -18.91 -1.10 5.21
N VAL A 293 -17.62 -1.28 5.50
CA VAL A 293 -17.19 -1.61 6.87
C VAL A 293 -15.79 -1.07 7.16
N GLU A 294 -15.61 -0.64 8.40
CA GLU A 294 -14.31 -0.41 9.01
C GLU A 294 -14.12 -1.35 10.21
N VAL A 295 -12.95 -1.94 10.31
CA VAL A 295 -12.56 -2.83 11.41
C VAL A 295 -11.33 -2.24 12.11
N GLN A 296 -11.37 -2.10 13.43
CA GLN A 296 -10.20 -1.73 14.23
C GLN A 296 -9.75 -2.91 15.08
N LEU A 297 -8.45 -3.19 15.04
CA LEU A 297 -7.76 -4.08 15.98
C LEU A 297 -6.76 -3.25 16.78
N ALA A 298 -6.72 -3.42 18.11
CA ALA A 298 -5.76 -2.73 18.97
C ALA A 298 -5.00 -3.73 19.83
N TYR A 299 -3.70 -3.50 19.98
CA TYR A 299 -2.80 -4.37 20.74
C TYR A 299 -2.04 -3.58 21.82
N ALA A 300 -1.63 -4.29 22.87
CA ALA A 300 -0.69 -3.80 23.87
C ALA A 300 0.58 -4.65 23.83
N ILE A 301 1.72 -4.03 24.07
CA ILE A 301 3.02 -4.72 24.06
C ILE A 301 3.00 -5.92 25.01
N GLY A 302 3.49 -7.07 24.55
CA GLY A 302 3.57 -8.32 25.30
C GLY A 302 2.24 -9.05 25.51
N VAL A 303 1.11 -8.50 25.07
CA VAL A 303 -0.21 -9.14 25.18
C VAL A 303 -0.52 -9.94 23.92
N VAL A 304 -1.04 -11.16 24.05
CA VAL A 304 -1.31 -12.08 22.95
C VAL A 304 -2.61 -11.70 22.23
N ASP A 305 -3.69 -11.48 22.97
CA ASP A 305 -4.98 -11.16 22.37
C ASP A 305 -5.13 -9.65 22.16
N PRO A 306 -5.87 -9.21 21.12
CA PRO A 306 -6.16 -7.80 20.94
C PRO A 306 -6.94 -7.24 22.13
N VAL A 307 -6.49 -6.10 22.65
CA VAL A 307 -7.16 -5.40 23.77
C VAL A 307 -8.50 -4.80 23.33
N SER A 308 -8.67 -4.55 22.03
CA SER A 308 -9.93 -4.07 21.47
C SER A 308 -10.12 -4.61 20.04
N VAL A 309 -11.36 -4.94 19.71
CA VAL A 309 -11.86 -5.21 18.36
C VAL A 309 -13.14 -4.42 18.18
N MET A 310 -13.22 -3.62 17.14
CA MET A 310 -14.41 -2.83 16.77
C MET A 310 -14.75 -3.08 15.32
N VAL A 311 -16.03 -3.16 15.03
CA VAL A 311 -16.59 -3.17 13.67
C VAL A 311 -17.59 -2.04 13.55
N ASP A 312 -17.50 -1.21 12.54
CA ASP A 312 -18.46 -0.17 12.18
C ASP A 312 -18.90 -0.36 10.73
N THR A 313 -20.16 -0.65 10.51
CA THR A 313 -20.74 -0.84 9.18
C THR A 313 -21.29 0.45 8.57
N PHE A 314 -21.14 1.58 9.21
CA PHE A 314 -21.67 2.89 8.76
C PHE A 314 -23.18 2.83 8.45
N ASN A 315 -23.94 2.05 9.23
CA ASN A 315 -25.37 1.78 9.06
C ASN A 315 -25.71 1.05 7.74
N THR A 316 -24.80 0.30 7.15
CA THR A 316 -25.04 -0.56 5.97
C THR A 316 -25.13 -2.03 6.34
N GLY A 317 -25.03 -2.37 7.64
CA GLY A 317 -25.01 -3.74 8.14
C GLY A 317 -26.39 -4.42 8.08
N GLU A 318 -26.40 -5.72 7.70
CA GLU A 318 -27.57 -6.61 7.78
C GLU A 318 -27.85 -7.08 9.22
N VAL A 319 -26.85 -6.99 10.10
CA VAL A 319 -26.96 -7.29 11.53
C VAL A 319 -26.29 -6.16 12.33
N PRO A 320 -26.61 -6.03 13.64
CA PRO A 320 -25.97 -5.05 14.51
C PRO A 320 -24.44 -5.22 14.58
N ASP A 321 -23.71 -4.11 14.70
CA ASP A 321 -22.26 -4.09 14.70
C ASP A 321 -21.62 -4.87 15.88
N ASP A 322 -22.29 -4.93 17.02
CA ASP A 322 -21.86 -5.75 18.18
C ASP A 322 -21.90 -7.25 17.87
N ARG A 323 -22.90 -7.70 17.09
CA ARG A 323 -23.00 -9.09 16.62
C ARG A 323 -21.90 -9.42 15.61
N LEU A 324 -21.61 -8.50 14.68
CA LEU A 324 -20.48 -8.65 13.76
C LEU A 324 -19.15 -8.68 14.51
N THR A 325 -18.98 -7.82 15.51
CA THR A 325 -17.76 -7.79 16.36
C THR A 325 -17.56 -9.12 17.08
N ALA A 326 -18.63 -9.73 17.61
CA ALA A 326 -18.55 -11.06 18.23
C ALA A 326 -18.19 -12.14 17.20
N ALA A 327 -18.84 -12.14 16.01
CA ALA A 327 -18.55 -13.09 14.94
C ALA A 327 -17.09 -12.98 14.45
N VAL A 328 -16.53 -11.78 14.35
CA VAL A 328 -15.13 -11.56 13.98
C VAL A 328 -14.18 -12.22 14.99
N ARG A 329 -14.45 -12.09 16.29
CA ARG A 329 -13.64 -12.75 17.34
C ARG A 329 -13.71 -14.27 17.30
N ASP A 330 -14.84 -14.82 16.88
CA ASP A 330 -15.06 -16.27 16.81
C ASP A 330 -14.45 -16.90 15.54
N VAL A 331 -14.45 -16.16 14.42
CA VAL A 331 -14.08 -16.70 13.10
C VAL A 331 -12.59 -16.52 12.78
N PHE A 332 -11.97 -15.41 13.23
CA PHE A 332 -10.62 -15.08 12.84
C PHE A 332 -9.60 -15.22 13.98
N PRO A 333 -8.41 -15.79 13.71
CA PRO A 333 -7.32 -15.83 14.67
C PRO A 333 -6.68 -14.44 14.76
N LEU A 334 -6.94 -13.72 15.84
CA LEU A 334 -6.51 -12.33 16.00
C LEU A 334 -5.23 -12.18 16.85
N SER A 335 -4.65 -13.27 17.37
CA SER A 335 -3.33 -13.21 18.02
C SER A 335 -2.22 -13.02 16.97
N PRO A 336 -1.09 -12.34 17.30
CA PRO A 336 -0.02 -12.10 16.33
C PRO A 336 0.48 -13.36 15.62
N LEU A 337 0.75 -14.45 16.36
CA LEU A 337 1.17 -15.72 15.77
C LEU A 337 0.06 -16.37 14.94
N GLY A 338 -1.19 -16.32 15.41
CA GLY A 338 -2.35 -16.83 14.68
C GLY A 338 -2.55 -16.11 13.34
N ILE A 339 -2.34 -14.81 13.29
CA ILE A 339 -2.38 -14.00 12.04
C ILE A 339 -1.28 -14.45 11.09
N ILE A 340 -0.05 -14.56 11.59
CA ILE A 340 1.12 -14.94 10.77
C ILE A 340 0.91 -16.31 10.13
N GLU A 341 0.45 -17.28 10.90
CA GLU A 341 0.18 -18.65 10.45
C GLU A 341 -1.00 -18.68 9.45
N TYR A 342 -2.11 -18.05 9.80
CA TYR A 342 -3.33 -18.07 8.98
C TYR A 342 -3.15 -17.39 7.62
N LEU A 343 -2.46 -16.25 7.59
CA LEU A 343 -2.17 -15.52 6.36
C LEU A 343 -0.88 -15.99 5.67
N ASP A 344 -0.16 -16.97 6.24
CA ASP A 344 1.11 -17.51 5.70
C ASP A 344 2.12 -16.41 5.35
N LEU A 345 2.44 -15.57 6.35
CA LEU A 345 3.22 -14.35 6.16
C LEU A 345 4.74 -14.55 6.19
N LEU A 346 5.26 -15.74 6.57
CA LEU A 346 6.71 -16.01 6.62
C LEU A 346 7.27 -16.41 5.25
N ARG A 347 6.97 -15.59 4.23
CA ARG A 347 7.39 -15.79 2.83
C ARG A 347 7.99 -14.52 2.26
N PRO A 348 8.89 -14.59 1.26
CA PRO A 348 9.45 -13.42 0.59
C PRO A 348 8.44 -12.84 -0.44
N ILE A 349 7.43 -12.12 0.03
CA ILE A 349 6.32 -11.59 -0.76
C ILE A 349 6.19 -10.06 -0.67
N TYR A 350 7.04 -9.42 0.14
CA TYR A 350 6.82 -8.05 0.61
C TYR A 350 7.24 -6.99 -0.39
N ARG A 351 8.30 -7.19 -1.14
CA ARG A 351 8.71 -6.23 -2.18
C ARG A 351 7.58 -5.93 -3.18
N LYS A 352 6.77 -6.94 -3.53
CA LYS A 352 5.63 -6.76 -4.43
C LYS A 352 4.56 -5.83 -3.85
N THR A 353 4.43 -5.73 -2.52
CA THR A 353 3.47 -4.85 -1.86
C THR A 353 3.90 -3.39 -1.84
N ALA A 354 5.20 -3.13 -1.93
CA ALA A 354 5.81 -1.83 -1.69
C ALA A 354 5.52 -0.77 -2.76
N ALA A 355 4.74 -1.08 -3.79
CA ALA A 355 4.27 -0.13 -4.80
C ALA A 355 2.83 -0.44 -5.21
N PHE A 356 2.05 0.60 -5.55
CA PHE A 356 0.66 0.51 -6.03
C PHE A 356 -0.35 0.00 -4.99
N GLY A 357 -0.09 0.22 -3.70
CA GLY A 357 -0.94 -0.16 -2.58
C GLY A 357 -0.77 -1.62 -2.14
N HIS A 358 -1.05 -1.87 -0.87
CA HIS A 358 -1.00 -3.20 -0.25
C HIS A 358 -2.33 -3.94 -0.36
N PHE A 359 -3.42 -3.24 -0.64
CA PHE A 359 -4.79 -3.76 -0.65
C PHE A 359 -5.47 -3.59 -2.01
N GLY A 360 -6.53 -4.39 -2.24
CA GLY A 360 -7.28 -4.37 -3.49
C GLY A 360 -6.51 -5.00 -4.65
N ARG A 361 -5.77 -6.09 -4.38
CA ARG A 361 -4.91 -6.77 -5.35
C ARG A 361 -5.30 -8.24 -5.48
N ASP A 362 -5.04 -8.83 -6.64
CA ASP A 362 -5.43 -10.20 -7.01
C ASP A 362 -4.25 -11.19 -7.11
N GLU A 363 -3.04 -10.75 -6.76
CA GLU A 363 -1.88 -11.64 -6.72
C GLU A 363 -2.10 -12.75 -5.68
N PRO A 364 -1.91 -14.03 -6.06
CA PRO A 364 -2.24 -15.17 -5.20
C PRO A 364 -1.44 -15.23 -3.89
N GLU A 365 -0.28 -14.55 -3.86
CA GLU A 365 0.54 -14.44 -2.65
C GLU A 365 -0.09 -13.56 -1.58
N PHE A 366 -1.00 -12.65 -1.94
CA PHE A 366 -1.64 -11.69 -1.03
C PHE A 366 -2.87 -12.32 -0.36
N THR A 367 -2.60 -13.22 0.55
CA THR A 367 -3.59 -14.06 1.24
C THR A 367 -4.65 -13.26 2.00
N TRP A 368 -4.35 -12.03 2.41
CA TRP A 368 -5.29 -11.14 3.07
C TRP A 368 -6.40 -10.61 2.15
N GLU A 369 -6.27 -10.82 0.85
CA GLU A 369 -7.31 -10.48 -0.13
C GLU A 369 -8.29 -11.63 -0.42
N ARG A 370 -8.12 -12.82 0.18
CA ARG A 370 -9.06 -13.94 0.04
C ARG A 370 -10.41 -13.62 0.69
N THR A 371 -11.47 -14.23 0.13
CA THR A 371 -12.85 -14.13 0.64
C THR A 371 -13.38 -15.51 1.07
N ASP A 372 -12.55 -16.26 1.76
CA ASP A 372 -12.75 -17.67 2.10
C ASP A 372 -13.49 -17.89 3.44
N ARG A 373 -13.84 -16.80 4.18
CA ARG A 373 -14.55 -16.86 5.46
C ARG A 373 -15.98 -16.31 5.40
N THR A 374 -16.51 -16.08 4.22
CA THR A 374 -17.87 -15.51 4.04
C THR A 374 -18.97 -16.39 4.64
N GLY A 375 -18.89 -17.72 4.44
CA GLY A 375 -19.84 -18.68 5.00
C GLY A 375 -19.76 -18.78 6.53
N ASP A 376 -18.54 -18.79 7.08
CA ASP A 376 -18.31 -18.86 8.53
C ASP A 376 -18.89 -17.63 9.24
N LEU A 377 -18.66 -16.42 8.65
CA LEU A 377 -19.22 -15.17 9.17
C LEU A 377 -20.74 -15.16 9.16
N ARG A 378 -21.38 -15.59 8.07
CA ARG A 378 -22.85 -15.69 8.02
C ARG A 378 -23.39 -16.64 9.09
N THR A 379 -22.76 -17.81 9.23
CA THR A 379 -23.12 -18.79 10.26
C THR A 379 -22.97 -18.22 11.67
N ALA A 380 -21.84 -17.57 11.98
CA ALA A 380 -21.61 -16.94 13.27
C ALA A 380 -22.59 -15.79 13.55
N CYS A 381 -23.04 -15.10 12.51
CA CYS A 381 -24.12 -14.12 12.59
C CYS A 381 -25.53 -14.73 12.62
N GLY A 382 -25.69 -16.06 12.52
CA GLY A 382 -26.98 -16.73 12.53
C GLY A 382 -27.87 -16.44 11.32
N ILE A 383 -27.23 -16.26 10.12
CA ILE A 383 -27.89 -16.00 8.83
C ILE A 383 -27.51 -17.08 7.83
#